data_ddf74dea0513b7d278788bf97317d1e3
#
_entry.id   ddf74dea0513b7d278788bf97317d1e3
#
_cell.length_a   1.000
_cell.length_b   1.000
_cell.length_c   1.000
_cell.angle_alpha   90.00
_cell.angle_beta   90.00
_cell.angle_gamma   90.00
#
_symmetry.space_group_name_H-M   'P 1'
#
loop_
_entity.id
_entity.type
_entity.pdbx_description
1 polymer ?
#
loop_
_entity_poly.entity_id
_entity_poly.type
_entity_poly.pdbx_seq_one_letter_code
_entity_poly.pdbx_strand_id
1 'polypeptide(L)'
;MRVLIAVLATALAGLVIAAPGASAQTGLTGVEASSTGLISDEGFVSLGTTLECAVPTSGATLSATLEQENSGGTSSAFGFGGHDVLDSFCEPGGSPMAIAFGSPEPPFTRGPAVVSMEGCAGGECMTGEETVQLRDGGRTVHASVPADAQSLLELGVSSRAVLETSGVVTLGTVIDCASVSGPAFSGTLEQRQGKRLSEATVSAFILGGCGGLHPEALSFTPVAGSPAFEPRKARLSLTACAGPAGADECAVVEARLKLIDAD
;
A
#
# COMPACT_ATOMS: atom_id res chain seq x y z
N MET A 1 -53.35 -10.55 -76.20
CA MET A 1 -52.78 -11.34 -75.09
C MET A 1 -51.63 -10.52 -74.47
N ARG A 2 -51.86 -9.89 -73.34
CA ARG A 2 -50.88 -9.13 -72.60
C ARG A 2 -50.62 -9.88 -71.24
N VAL A 3 -49.40 -10.36 -71.08
CA VAL A 3 -48.96 -11.03 -69.91
C VAL A 3 -48.38 -9.98 -68.96
N LEU A 4 -49.00 -9.79 -67.79
CA LEU A 4 -48.47 -8.99 -66.68
C LEU A 4 -47.52 -9.85 -65.84
N ILE A 5 -46.27 -9.44 -65.76
CA ILE A 5 -45.31 -10.01 -64.83
C ILE A 5 -45.28 -9.09 -63.59
N ALA A 6 -45.79 -9.63 -62.45
CA ALA A 6 -45.69 -8.98 -61.17
C ALA A 6 -44.35 -9.35 -60.51
N VAL A 7 -43.51 -8.32 -60.29
CA VAL A 7 -42.26 -8.46 -59.53
C VAL A 7 -42.55 -8.25 -58.07
N LEU A 8 -42.43 -9.30 -57.29
CA LEU A 8 -42.52 -9.27 -55.82
C LEU A 8 -41.14 -8.83 -55.29
N ALA A 9 -41.06 -7.61 -54.77
CA ALA A 9 -39.89 -7.14 -54.04
C ALA A 9 -40.02 -7.51 -52.55
N THR A 10 -39.31 -8.54 -52.11
CA THR A 10 -39.17 -8.90 -50.70
C THR A 10 -38.11 -8.01 -50.04
N ALA A 11 -38.55 -7.04 -49.23
CA ALA A 11 -37.70 -6.27 -48.36
C ALA A 11 -37.31 -7.13 -47.13
N LEU A 12 -36.05 -7.63 -47.12
CA LEU A 12 -35.44 -8.16 -45.93
C LEU A 12 -35.04 -6.98 -45.02
N ALA A 13 -35.84 -6.68 -44.03
CA ALA A 13 -35.45 -5.83 -42.92
C ALA A 13 -34.42 -6.59 -42.08
N GLY A 14 -33.15 -6.31 -42.26
CA GLY A 14 -32.07 -6.80 -41.40
C GLY A 14 -32.21 -6.19 -40.01
N LEU A 15 -32.69 -7.00 -39.06
CA LEU A 15 -32.67 -6.68 -37.62
C LEU A 15 -31.21 -6.75 -37.14
N VAL A 16 -30.52 -5.61 -37.14
CA VAL A 16 -29.24 -5.47 -36.45
C VAL A 16 -29.55 -5.50 -34.97
N ILE A 17 -29.45 -6.69 -34.36
CA ILE A 17 -29.38 -6.82 -32.92
C ILE A 17 -28.00 -6.26 -32.56
N ALA A 18 -27.94 -5.00 -32.15
CA ALA A 18 -26.79 -4.48 -31.43
C ALA A 18 -26.67 -5.33 -30.16
N ALA A 19 -25.67 -6.22 -30.13
CA ALA A 19 -25.25 -6.83 -28.89
C ALA A 19 -25.00 -5.68 -27.91
N PRO A 20 -25.55 -5.71 -26.68
CA PRO A 20 -25.13 -4.76 -25.67
C PRO A 20 -23.61 -4.89 -25.61
N GLY A 21 -22.91 -3.79 -25.91
CA GLY A 21 -21.48 -3.74 -25.78
C GLY A 21 -21.18 -4.24 -24.36
N ALA A 22 -20.46 -5.34 -24.27
CA ALA A 22 -19.82 -5.69 -23.02
C ALA A 22 -18.93 -4.49 -22.71
N SER A 23 -19.39 -3.58 -21.87
CA SER A 23 -18.51 -2.63 -21.20
C SER A 23 -17.47 -3.53 -20.58
N ALA A 24 -16.23 -3.44 -21.08
CA ALA A 24 -15.11 -4.10 -20.43
C ALA A 24 -15.22 -3.70 -18.95
N GLN A 25 -15.48 -4.67 -18.08
CA GLN A 25 -15.39 -4.45 -16.66
C GLN A 25 -13.94 -4.10 -16.39
N THR A 26 -13.63 -2.82 -16.45
CA THR A 26 -12.35 -2.24 -16.05
C THR A 26 -12.37 -2.02 -14.54
N GLY A 27 -13.21 -2.76 -13.83
CA GLY A 27 -13.62 -2.39 -12.50
C GLY A 27 -12.69 -2.88 -11.42
N LEU A 28 -12.45 -2.02 -10.47
CA LEU A 28 -12.07 -2.33 -9.10
C LEU A 28 -13.10 -3.31 -8.53
N THR A 29 -12.64 -4.45 -8.01
CA THR A 29 -13.52 -5.51 -7.48
C THR A 29 -13.48 -5.62 -5.97
N GLY A 30 -12.45 -5.05 -5.31
CA GLY A 30 -12.32 -5.07 -3.86
C GLY A 30 -11.33 -4.04 -3.33
N VAL A 31 -11.59 -3.59 -2.12
CA VAL A 31 -10.66 -2.87 -1.25
C VAL A 31 -10.78 -3.48 0.13
N GLU A 32 -9.68 -3.99 0.67
CA GLU A 32 -9.63 -4.68 1.95
C GLU A 32 -8.46 -4.19 2.79
N ALA A 33 -8.64 -4.14 4.12
CA ALA A 33 -7.57 -3.86 5.06
C ALA A 33 -7.09 -5.14 5.73
N SER A 34 -5.83 -5.13 6.16
CA SER A 34 -5.31 -6.12 7.11
C SER A 34 -6.08 -6.04 8.42
N SER A 35 -6.34 -7.18 9.06
CA SER A 35 -7.00 -7.22 10.37
C SER A 35 -6.15 -6.60 11.49
N THR A 36 -4.86 -6.32 11.25
CA THR A 36 -3.91 -5.79 12.24
C THR A 36 -3.16 -4.57 11.71
N GLY A 37 -3.21 -3.48 12.48
CA GLY A 37 -2.38 -2.30 12.32
C GLY A 37 -1.33 -2.18 13.43
N LEU A 38 -0.18 -1.55 13.16
CA LEU A 38 0.90 -1.32 14.12
C LEU A 38 1.03 0.14 14.50
N ILE A 39 1.02 0.41 15.81
CA ILE A 39 1.30 1.74 16.36
C ILE A 39 2.80 1.83 16.68
N SER A 40 3.51 2.77 16.08
CA SER A 40 4.90 3.07 16.44
C SER A 40 5.00 3.72 17.83
N ASP A 41 6.20 3.80 18.39
CA ASP A 41 6.44 4.53 19.64
C ASP A 41 6.29 6.06 19.48
N GLU A 42 6.25 6.57 18.25
CA GLU A 42 5.94 7.96 17.91
C GLU A 42 4.43 8.20 17.71
N GLY A 43 3.60 7.15 17.83
CA GLY A 43 2.15 7.23 17.73
C GLY A 43 1.58 7.14 16.31
N PHE A 44 2.39 6.91 15.29
CA PHE A 44 1.93 6.65 13.92
C PHE A 44 1.37 5.23 13.79
N VAL A 45 0.41 5.05 12.89
CA VAL A 45 -0.13 3.73 12.58
C VAL A 45 0.22 3.33 11.15
N SER A 46 0.74 2.11 10.96
CA SER A 46 0.89 1.48 9.66
C SER A 46 -0.09 0.32 9.51
N LEU A 47 -0.74 0.24 8.35
CA LEU A 47 -1.76 -0.75 8.02
C LEU A 47 -1.54 -1.28 6.60
N GLY A 48 -1.53 -2.60 6.43
CA GLY A 48 -1.57 -3.25 5.13
C GLY A 48 -2.97 -3.18 4.54
N THR A 49 -3.04 -3.06 3.23
CA THR A 49 -4.29 -3.03 2.46
C THR A 49 -4.11 -3.77 1.14
N THR A 50 -5.20 -4.12 0.50
CA THR A 50 -5.21 -4.76 -0.82
C THR A 50 -6.26 -4.12 -1.69
N LEU A 51 -5.86 -3.72 -2.90
CA LEU A 51 -6.79 -3.36 -3.98
C LEU A 51 -6.89 -4.53 -4.96
N GLU A 52 -8.10 -4.91 -5.33
CA GLU A 52 -8.35 -5.98 -6.28
C GLU A 52 -9.08 -5.47 -7.52
N CYS A 53 -8.59 -5.81 -8.70
CA CYS A 53 -9.18 -5.46 -9.98
C CYS A 53 -9.50 -6.70 -10.82
N ALA A 54 -10.56 -6.62 -11.63
CA ALA A 54 -10.91 -7.69 -12.56
C ALA A 54 -9.87 -7.87 -13.69
N VAL A 55 -9.20 -6.79 -14.07
CA VAL A 55 -8.13 -6.76 -15.08
C VAL A 55 -7.02 -5.80 -14.61
N PRO A 56 -5.77 -5.99 -15.09
CA PRO A 56 -4.69 -5.06 -14.74
C PRO A 56 -5.05 -3.62 -15.12
N THR A 57 -5.05 -2.72 -14.15
CA THR A 57 -5.50 -1.33 -14.29
C THR A 57 -4.46 -0.40 -13.68
N SER A 58 -4.00 0.59 -14.43
CA SER A 58 -3.04 1.58 -13.95
C SER A 58 -3.70 2.73 -13.19
N GLY A 59 -2.92 3.48 -12.44
CA GLY A 59 -3.37 4.66 -11.69
C GLY A 59 -4.22 4.29 -10.48
N ALA A 60 -3.89 3.19 -9.82
CA ALA A 60 -4.53 2.79 -8.58
C ALA A 60 -4.13 3.75 -7.44
N THR A 61 -5.11 4.22 -6.69
CA THR A 61 -4.91 5.07 -5.51
C THR A 61 -5.77 4.56 -4.36
N LEU A 62 -5.31 4.80 -3.15
CA LEU A 62 -6.02 4.41 -1.95
C LEU A 62 -5.92 5.54 -0.92
N SER A 63 -7.05 5.91 -0.37
CA SER A 63 -7.13 6.81 0.78
C SER A 63 -7.93 6.16 1.89
N ALA A 64 -7.62 6.49 3.14
CA ALA A 64 -8.35 5.95 4.28
C ALA A 64 -8.42 6.93 5.44
N THR A 65 -9.45 6.76 6.27
CA THR A 65 -9.56 7.37 7.58
C THR A 65 -9.58 6.27 8.63
N LEU A 66 -8.73 6.37 9.62
CA LEU A 66 -8.69 5.47 10.78
C LEU A 66 -9.29 6.18 11.98
N GLU A 67 -10.26 5.56 12.64
CA GLU A 67 -10.95 6.09 13.81
C GLU A 67 -10.94 5.10 14.97
N GLN A 68 -10.72 5.60 16.17
CA GLN A 68 -10.73 4.80 17.39
C GLN A 68 -11.40 5.56 18.54
N GLU A 69 -12.41 4.98 19.14
CA GLU A 69 -12.95 5.42 20.41
C GLU A 69 -12.06 4.94 21.57
N ASN A 70 -11.55 5.84 22.36
CA ASN A 70 -10.73 5.53 23.53
C ASN A 70 -11.13 6.38 24.74
N SER A 71 -10.52 6.17 25.89
CA SER A 71 -10.85 6.90 27.13
C SER A 71 -10.58 8.41 27.06
N GLY A 72 -9.80 8.87 26.10
CA GLY A 72 -9.47 10.28 25.88
C GLY A 72 -10.40 10.97 24.86
N GLY A 73 -11.28 10.21 24.20
CA GLY A 73 -12.15 10.69 23.11
C GLY A 73 -11.93 9.91 21.83
N THR A 74 -12.37 10.46 20.70
CA THR A 74 -12.18 9.87 19.38
C THR A 74 -10.80 10.27 18.82
N SER A 75 -9.96 9.29 18.52
CA SER A 75 -8.75 9.48 17.72
C SER A 75 -9.12 9.31 16.24
N SER A 76 -8.73 10.23 15.38
CA SER A 76 -8.99 10.14 13.93
C SER A 76 -7.79 10.64 13.16
N ALA A 77 -7.37 9.89 12.14
CA ALA A 77 -6.30 10.30 11.24
C ALA A 77 -6.61 9.85 9.81
N PHE A 78 -6.14 10.65 8.86
CA PHE A 78 -6.24 10.37 7.44
C PHE A 78 -4.90 9.86 6.90
N GLY A 79 -4.94 8.91 5.98
CA GLY A 79 -3.76 8.33 5.36
C GLY A 79 -3.97 8.08 3.87
N PHE A 80 -2.86 8.02 3.15
CA PHE A 80 -2.81 7.62 1.76
C PHE A 80 -1.94 6.38 1.60
N GLY A 81 -2.32 5.50 0.66
CA GLY A 81 -1.54 4.38 0.19
C GLY A 81 -1.40 4.42 -1.33
N GLY A 82 -0.38 3.76 -1.86
CA GLY A 82 -0.10 3.72 -3.28
C GLY A 82 0.92 4.75 -3.70
N HIS A 83 2.18 4.42 -3.57
CA HIS A 83 3.30 5.34 -3.77
C HIS A 83 3.99 5.23 -5.13
N ASP A 84 3.55 4.33 -6.01
CA ASP A 84 4.06 4.28 -7.38
C ASP A 84 3.10 4.93 -8.36
N VAL A 85 3.18 6.26 -8.45
CA VAL A 85 2.31 7.04 -9.33
C VAL A 85 2.61 6.82 -10.82
N LEU A 86 3.73 6.22 -11.14
CA LEU A 86 4.06 5.89 -12.53
C LEU A 86 3.64 4.46 -12.91
N ASP A 87 3.53 3.54 -11.94
CA ASP A 87 3.25 2.13 -12.20
C ASP A 87 2.36 1.48 -11.11
N SER A 88 1.51 2.24 -10.40
CA SER A 88 0.53 1.63 -9.50
C SER A 88 -0.52 0.88 -10.29
N PHE A 89 -0.27 -0.40 -10.46
CA PHE A 89 -1.22 -1.32 -11.08
C PHE A 89 -2.09 -1.96 -10.01
N CYS A 90 -3.37 -1.99 -10.28
CA CYS A 90 -4.28 -2.89 -9.60
C CYS A 90 -4.42 -4.14 -10.45
N GLU A 91 -4.11 -5.31 -9.89
CA GLU A 91 -4.07 -6.58 -10.61
C GLU A 91 -5.16 -7.55 -10.12
N PRO A 92 -5.58 -8.50 -10.95
CA PRO A 92 -6.39 -9.63 -10.51
C PRO A 92 -5.62 -10.45 -9.47
N GLY A 93 -6.28 -10.73 -8.34
CA GLY A 93 -5.66 -11.43 -7.21
C GLY A 93 -5.05 -10.50 -6.16
N GLY A 94 -5.24 -9.20 -6.34
CA GLY A 94 -4.93 -8.18 -5.33
C GLY A 94 -3.54 -7.58 -5.45
N SER A 95 -3.49 -6.27 -5.40
CA SER A 95 -2.26 -5.49 -5.33
C SER A 95 -2.07 -5.02 -3.89
N PRO A 96 -1.03 -5.50 -3.20
CA PRO A 96 -0.76 -5.10 -1.83
C PRO A 96 -0.32 -3.63 -1.79
N MET A 97 -0.92 -2.90 -0.89
CA MET A 97 -0.59 -1.51 -0.58
C MET A 97 -0.39 -1.37 0.93
N ALA A 98 0.22 -0.29 1.36
CA ALA A 98 0.30 0.04 2.77
C ALA A 98 -0.08 1.49 2.97
N ILE A 99 -0.73 1.77 4.10
CA ILE A 99 -1.14 3.12 4.49
C ILE A 99 -0.50 3.47 5.81
N ALA A 100 0.00 4.69 5.92
CA ALA A 100 0.41 5.26 7.18
C ALA A 100 -0.55 6.36 7.62
N PHE A 101 -0.84 6.39 8.92
CA PHE A 101 -1.68 7.39 9.55
C PHE A 101 -0.85 8.19 10.55
N GLY A 102 -1.03 9.51 10.54
CA GLY A 102 -0.39 10.40 11.50
C GLY A 102 -0.84 10.13 12.94
N SER A 103 -0.12 10.71 13.89
CA SER A 103 -0.49 10.66 15.31
C SER A 103 -1.50 11.76 15.61
N PRO A 104 -2.77 11.43 15.94
CA PRO A 104 -3.79 12.41 16.29
C PRO A 104 -3.71 12.81 17.77
N GLU A 105 -4.54 13.78 18.17
CA GLU A 105 -4.86 14.07 19.56
C GLU A 105 -6.36 13.81 19.81
N PRO A 106 -6.73 12.85 20.67
CA PRO A 106 -5.89 11.96 21.48
C PRO A 106 -5.18 10.90 20.59
N PRO A 107 -4.02 10.35 21.05
CA PRO A 107 -3.28 9.36 20.28
C PRO A 107 -4.01 8.03 20.19
N PHE A 108 -3.72 7.27 19.14
CA PHE A 108 -4.18 5.88 19.02
C PHE A 108 -3.64 5.01 20.16
N THR A 109 -4.44 4.04 20.57
CA THR A 109 -4.08 3.07 21.59
C THR A 109 -4.29 1.64 21.09
N ARG A 110 -3.73 0.65 21.77
CA ARG A 110 -3.98 -0.76 21.42
C ARG A 110 -5.45 -1.10 21.57
N GLY A 111 -6.00 -1.81 20.62
CA GLY A 111 -7.39 -2.25 20.61
C GLY A 111 -8.05 -2.11 19.26
N PRO A 112 -9.37 -2.29 19.18
CA PRO A 112 -10.11 -2.16 17.94
C PRO A 112 -10.14 -0.69 17.47
N ALA A 113 -10.06 -0.52 16.15
CA ALA A 113 -10.28 0.73 15.45
C ALA A 113 -11.05 0.45 14.16
N VAL A 114 -11.71 1.44 13.61
CA VAL A 114 -12.44 1.34 12.35
C VAL A 114 -11.62 2.05 11.27
N VAL A 115 -11.39 1.39 10.16
CA VAL A 115 -10.80 1.98 8.97
C VAL A 115 -11.86 2.09 7.88
N SER A 116 -12.08 3.31 7.39
CA SER A 116 -12.93 3.60 6.22
C SER A 116 -12.01 3.94 5.06
N MET A 117 -12.13 3.19 3.95
CA MET A 117 -11.23 3.26 2.81
C MET A 117 -11.96 3.67 1.54
N GLU A 118 -11.27 4.37 0.66
CA GLU A 118 -11.68 4.60 -0.72
C GLU A 118 -10.52 4.22 -1.64
N GLY A 119 -10.72 3.16 -2.41
CA GLY A 119 -9.82 2.71 -3.46
C GLY A 119 -10.33 3.12 -4.82
N CYS A 120 -9.46 3.66 -5.69
CA CYS A 120 -9.80 4.03 -7.05
C CYS A 120 -8.80 3.40 -8.04
N ALA A 121 -9.31 2.90 -9.18
CA ALA A 121 -8.50 2.41 -10.28
C ALA A 121 -9.25 2.59 -11.61
N GLY A 122 -8.56 3.03 -12.67
CA GLY A 122 -9.17 3.19 -14.00
C GLY A 122 -10.35 4.19 -14.06
N GLY A 123 -10.45 5.11 -13.08
CA GLY A 123 -11.54 6.09 -12.96
C GLY A 123 -12.78 5.57 -12.22
N GLU A 124 -12.74 4.35 -11.69
CA GLU A 124 -13.77 3.79 -10.82
C GLU A 124 -13.27 3.77 -9.37
N CYS A 125 -14.16 4.05 -8.41
CA CYS A 125 -13.84 4.03 -6.99
C CYS A 125 -14.79 3.11 -6.22
N MET A 126 -14.26 2.44 -5.21
CA MET A 126 -14.99 1.65 -4.21
C MET A 126 -14.65 2.12 -2.82
N THR A 127 -15.62 1.99 -1.93
CA THR A 127 -15.43 2.24 -0.50
C THR A 127 -15.55 0.92 0.27
N GLY A 128 -14.75 0.80 1.34
CA GLY A 128 -14.81 -0.30 2.30
C GLY A 128 -14.71 0.23 3.72
N GLU A 129 -15.24 -0.51 4.67
CA GLU A 129 -15.11 -0.22 6.09
C GLU A 129 -14.82 -1.52 6.83
N GLU A 130 -13.78 -1.53 7.65
CA GLU A 130 -13.35 -2.70 8.40
C GLU A 130 -12.94 -2.36 9.82
N THR A 131 -13.07 -3.34 10.73
CA THR A 131 -12.53 -3.24 12.07
C THR A 131 -11.16 -3.90 12.12
N VAL A 132 -10.15 -3.14 12.51
CA VAL A 132 -8.78 -3.58 12.62
C VAL A 132 -8.33 -3.60 14.08
N GLN A 133 -7.37 -4.47 14.42
CA GLN A 133 -6.77 -4.51 15.75
C GLN A 133 -5.46 -3.74 15.75
N LEU A 134 -5.39 -2.64 16.47
CA LEU A 134 -4.15 -1.89 16.65
C LEU A 134 -3.29 -2.59 17.72
N ARG A 135 -2.05 -2.90 17.32
CA ARG A 135 -1.03 -3.53 18.16
C ARG A 135 0.21 -2.65 18.26
N ASP A 136 1.04 -2.91 19.22
CA ASP A 136 2.31 -2.23 19.41
C ASP A 136 3.30 -2.58 18.28
N GLY A 137 3.76 -1.59 17.55
CA GLY A 137 4.77 -1.69 16.48
C GLY A 137 6.21 -1.84 17.00
N GLY A 138 6.39 -1.76 18.31
CA GLY A 138 7.69 -1.82 18.94
C GLY A 138 8.41 -0.48 18.93
N ARG A 139 9.74 -0.52 19.06
CA ARG A 139 10.56 0.69 19.01
C ARG A 139 10.92 1.03 17.57
N THR A 140 11.08 2.32 17.30
CA THR A 140 11.68 2.78 16.06
C THR A 140 13.19 2.58 16.11
N VAL A 141 13.74 2.01 15.05
CA VAL A 141 15.17 1.83 14.83
C VAL A 141 15.59 2.88 13.80
N HIS A 142 16.41 3.83 14.21
CA HIS A 142 16.84 4.93 13.36
C HIS A 142 18.13 4.57 12.60
N ALA A 143 18.20 5.03 11.35
CA ALA A 143 19.43 5.02 10.56
C ALA A 143 20.37 6.11 11.05
N SER A 144 21.66 5.89 10.84
CA SER A 144 22.64 6.98 10.95
C SER A 144 22.59 7.82 9.68
N VAL A 145 22.03 9.00 9.76
CA VAL A 145 22.07 9.99 8.69
C VAL A 145 23.34 10.83 8.84
N PRO A 146 24.09 11.17 7.76
CA PRO A 146 25.24 12.05 7.83
C PRO A 146 24.86 13.40 8.47
N ALA A 147 25.74 13.93 9.34
CA ALA A 147 25.45 15.17 10.07
C ALA A 147 25.42 16.43 9.16
N ASP A 148 25.93 16.32 7.95
CA ASP A 148 25.94 17.34 6.90
C ASP A 148 24.82 17.14 5.86
N ALA A 149 23.97 16.11 6.04
CA ALA A 149 22.82 15.90 5.17
C ALA A 149 21.87 17.09 5.23
N GLN A 150 21.39 17.52 4.08
CA GLN A 150 20.48 18.65 3.93
C GLN A 150 19.09 18.24 3.42
N SER A 151 19.00 17.10 2.78
CA SER A 151 17.78 16.63 2.14
C SER A 151 17.10 15.51 2.91
N LEU A 152 17.85 14.57 3.47
CA LEU A 152 17.37 13.47 4.30
C LEU A 152 17.85 13.69 5.73
N LEU A 153 16.94 14.00 6.64
CA LEU A 153 17.24 14.37 8.03
C LEU A 153 17.05 13.19 9.00
N GLU A 154 16.11 12.30 8.72
CA GLU A 154 15.83 11.14 9.55
C GLU A 154 15.25 9.99 8.71
N LEU A 155 15.59 8.76 9.08
CA LEU A 155 14.96 7.53 8.63
C LEU A 155 14.85 6.58 9.81
N GLY A 156 13.64 6.15 10.13
CA GLY A 156 13.35 5.17 11.17
C GLY A 156 12.44 4.07 10.67
N VAL A 157 12.55 2.89 11.28
CA VAL A 157 11.69 1.73 10.98
C VAL A 157 11.18 1.11 12.27
N SER A 158 9.94 0.68 12.29
CA SER A 158 9.36 -0.08 13.39
C SER A 158 10.10 -1.40 13.58
N SER A 159 10.37 -1.80 14.83
CA SER A 159 11.01 -3.10 15.12
C SER A 159 10.08 -4.30 14.97
N ARG A 160 8.82 -4.08 14.60
CA ARG A 160 7.83 -5.10 14.24
C ARG A 160 7.22 -4.78 12.88
N ALA A 161 6.80 -5.83 12.18
CA ALA A 161 6.10 -5.74 10.91
C ALA A 161 4.98 -6.78 10.87
N VAL A 162 3.90 -6.49 10.14
CA VAL A 162 2.77 -7.41 9.96
C VAL A 162 3.07 -8.33 8.80
N LEU A 163 2.92 -9.63 9.01
CA LEU A 163 2.92 -10.64 7.96
C LEU A 163 1.47 -10.89 7.55
N GLU A 164 1.13 -10.46 6.36
CA GLU A 164 -0.19 -10.62 5.79
C GLU A 164 -0.45 -12.06 5.34
N THR A 165 -1.71 -12.45 5.24
CA THR A 165 -2.11 -13.79 4.74
C THR A 165 -1.65 -14.05 3.31
N SER A 166 -1.47 -13.01 2.51
CA SER A 166 -0.87 -13.06 1.16
C SER A 166 0.63 -13.36 1.16
N GLY A 167 1.28 -13.32 2.32
CA GLY A 167 2.74 -13.42 2.48
C GLY A 167 3.48 -12.09 2.32
N VAL A 168 2.80 -11.01 1.99
CA VAL A 168 3.35 -9.65 1.99
C VAL A 168 3.66 -9.23 3.42
N VAL A 169 4.71 -8.44 3.61
CA VAL A 169 5.06 -7.89 4.91
C VAL A 169 4.88 -6.38 4.91
N THR A 170 4.02 -5.87 5.78
CA THR A 170 3.77 -4.43 5.97
C THR A 170 4.64 -3.90 7.10
N LEU A 171 5.45 -2.89 6.80
CA LEU A 171 6.39 -2.25 7.71
C LEU A 171 6.07 -0.75 7.85
N GLY A 172 5.93 -0.28 9.08
CA GLY A 172 5.87 1.15 9.39
C GLY A 172 7.27 1.78 9.37
N THR A 173 7.38 2.94 8.73
CA THR A 173 8.58 3.77 8.69
C THR A 173 8.26 5.20 9.05
N VAL A 174 9.26 5.94 9.48
CA VAL A 174 9.22 7.39 9.64
C VAL A 174 10.36 8.00 8.86
N ILE A 175 10.08 9.08 8.19
CA ILE A 175 11.09 9.82 7.43
C ILE A 175 10.93 11.31 7.67
N ASP A 176 12.03 12.00 7.86
CA ASP A 176 12.11 13.46 7.83
C ASP A 176 13.04 13.89 6.72
N CYS A 177 12.57 14.71 5.82
CA CYS A 177 13.38 15.28 4.76
C CYS A 177 13.01 16.74 4.46
N ALA A 178 14.02 17.52 4.10
CA ALA A 178 13.86 18.92 3.71
C ALA A 178 13.62 19.11 2.20
N SER A 179 13.53 18.02 1.45
CA SER A 179 13.42 18.06 -0.02
C SER A 179 11.98 18.30 -0.48
N VAL A 180 11.85 19.02 -1.59
CA VAL A 180 10.57 19.20 -2.31
C VAL A 180 10.22 18.00 -3.20
N SER A 181 11.19 17.12 -3.49
CA SER A 181 10.98 15.83 -4.17
C SER A 181 10.90 14.74 -3.10
N GLY A 182 9.88 13.89 -3.20
CA GLY A 182 9.69 12.80 -2.26
C GLY A 182 10.84 11.80 -2.28
N PRO A 183 11.07 11.09 -1.17
CA PRO A 183 12.12 10.09 -1.06
C PRO A 183 11.79 8.83 -1.87
N ALA A 184 12.85 8.20 -2.35
CA ALA A 184 12.80 6.87 -2.94
C ALA A 184 13.26 5.83 -1.90
N PHE A 185 12.52 4.74 -1.79
CA PHE A 185 12.86 3.59 -0.93
C PHE A 185 13.23 2.40 -1.78
N SER A 186 14.24 1.67 -1.33
CA SER A 186 14.56 0.33 -1.83
C SER A 186 15.04 -0.54 -0.68
N GLY A 187 14.63 -1.80 -0.64
CA GLY A 187 15.03 -2.65 0.47
C GLY A 187 14.76 -4.12 0.27
N THR A 188 15.37 -4.90 1.14
CA THR A 188 15.20 -6.35 1.22
C THR A 188 14.86 -6.77 2.64
N LEU A 189 13.98 -7.75 2.73
CA LEU A 189 13.64 -8.44 3.97
C LEU A 189 14.00 -9.92 3.82
N GLU A 190 14.80 -10.43 4.74
CA GLU A 190 15.29 -11.80 4.73
C GLU A 190 14.93 -12.54 6.01
N GLN A 191 14.52 -13.80 5.87
CA GLN A 191 14.27 -14.69 7.00
C GLN A 191 14.89 -16.07 6.76
N ARG A 192 15.77 -16.50 7.65
CA ARG A 192 16.36 -17.84 7.61
C ARG A 192 15.49 -18.85 8.36
N GLN A 193 15.11 -19.90 7.65
CA GLN A 193 14.35 -21.05 8.17
C GLN A 193 15.19 -22.32 7.97
N GLY A 194 16.14 -22.55 8.86
CA GLY A 194 17.11 -23.63 8.72
C GLY A 194 18.07 -23.35 7.53
N LYS A 195 17.96 -24.18 6.48
CA LYS A 195 18.75 -24.01 5.23
C LYS A 195 18.05 -23.18 4.16
N ARG A 196 16.79 -22.82 4.35
CA ARG A 196 16.00 -22.03 3.40
C ARG A 196 16.08 -20.56 3.73
N LEU A 197 16.02 -19.71 2.72
CA LEU A 197 15.99 -18.26 2.84
C LEU A 197 14.66 -17.76 2.24
N SER A 198 13.82 -17.13 3.05
CA SER A 198 12.68 -16.35 2.57
C SER A 198 13.16 -14.94 2.29
N GLU A 199 12.75 -14.38 1.17
CA GLU A 199 13.16 -13.07 0.71
C GLU A 199 11.95 -12.29 0.18
N ALA A 200 11.89 -11.00 0.53
CA ALA A 200 10.93 -10.04 -0.02
C ALA A 200 11.65 -8.72 -0.33
N THR A 201 11.12 -7.98 -1.28
CA THR A 201 11.70 -6.72 -1.73
C THR A 201 10.66 -5.61 -1.68
N VAL A 202 11.15 -4.38 -1.54
CA VAL A 202 10.37 -3.15 -1.71
C VAL A 202 11.12 -2.20 -2.63
N SER A 203 10.36 -1.54 -3.50
CA SER A 203 10.78 -0.36 -4.25
C SER A 203 9.59 0.59 -4.24
N ALA A 204 9.74 1.76 -3.63
CA ALA A 204 8.66 2.72 -3.49
C ALA A 204 9.22 4.14 -3.66
N PHE A 205 8.38 5.03 -4.17
CA PHE A 205 8.67 6.45 -4.32
C PHE A 205 7.50 7.24 -3.75
N ILE A 206 7.80 8.18 -2.84
CA ILE A 206 6.77 9.04 -2.28
C ILE A 206 6.59 10.26 -3.17
N LEU A 207 5.36 10.50 -3.61
CA LEU A 207 5.02 11.72 -4.31
C LEU A 207 4.72 12.85 -3.32
N GLY A 208 5.36 13.94 -3.56
CA GLY A 208 5.25 15.13 -2.72
C GLY A 208 6.47 15.31 -1.83
N GLY A 209 6.72 16.53 -1.39
CA GLY A 209 7.83 16.82 -0.49
C GLY A 209 7.54 16.27 0.90
N CYS A 210 8.55 15.78 1.58
CA CYS A 210 8.49 15.55 3.00
C CYS A 210 9.08 16.76 3.73
N GLY A 211 8.22 17.58 4.27
CA GLY A 211 8.61 18.69 5.16
C GLY A 211 8.24 18.33 6.59
N GLY A 212 9.22 17.92 7.40
CA GLY A 212 9.00 17.41 8.76
C GLY A 212 8.82 15.89 8.79
N LEU A 213 8.57 15.36 9.98
CA LEU A 213 8.44 13.93 10.24
C LEU A 213 7.17 13.37 9.58
N HIS A 214 7.34 12.48 8.61
CA HIS A 214 6.28 11.83 7.90
C HIS A 214 6.25 10.33 8.21
N PRO A 215 5.09 9.79 8.63
CA PRO A 215 4.89 8.36 8.70
C PRO A 215 4.69 7.80 7.28
N GLU A 216 5.33 6.67 7.02
CA GLU A 216 5.16 5.91 5.80
C GLU A 216 4.94 4.44 6.12
N ALA A 217 4.24 3.75 5.24
CA ALA A 217 4.08 2.31 5.33
C ALA A 217 4.55 1.66 4.03
N LEU A 218 5.37 0.63 4.16
CA LEU A 218 5.98 -0.06 3.03
C LEU A 218 5.50 -1.50 2.95
N SER A 219 5.13 -1.96 1.75
CA SER A 219 4.77 -3.34 1.47
C SER A 219 5.94 -4.08 0.83
N PHE A 220 6.49 -5.07 1.52
CA PHE A 220 7.52 -5.96 1.01
C PHE A 220 6.89 -7.15 0.32
N THR A 221 7.06 -7.24 -1.00
CA THR A 221 6.52 -8.33 -1.81
C THR A 221 7.48 -9.51 -1.84
N PRO A 222 7.01 -10.75 -1.56
CA PRO A 222 7.84 -11.95 -1.63
C PRO A 222 8.45 -12.15 -3.01
N VAL A 223 9.73 -12.51 -3.05
CA VAL A 223 10.42 -12.87 -4.29
C VAL A 223 9.86 -14.19 -4.81
N ALA A 224 9.58 -14.26 -6.10
CA ALA A 224 9.02 -15.46 -6.73
C ALA A 224 9.89 -16.71 -6.47
N GLY A 225 9.28 -17.79 -5.98
CA GLY A 225 9.97 -19.02 -5.61
C GLY A 225 10.65 -19.00 -4.24
N SER A 226 10.60 -17.89 -3.54
CA SER A 226 11.03 -17.79 -2.14
C SER A 226 10.06 -18.58 -1.23
N PRO A 227 10.54 -19.26 -0.17
CA PRO A 227 9.67 -19.83 0.85
C PRO A 227 8.83 -18.74 1.53
N ALA A 228 7.64 -19.10 1.99
CA ALA A 228 6.81 -18.19 2.77
C ALA A 228 7.53 -17.73 4.06
N PHE A 229 7.28 -16.50 4.47
CA PHE A 229 7.71 -16.00 5.77
C PHE A 229 6.90 -16.67 6.89
N GLU A 230 7.48 -16.68 8.07
CA GLU A 230 6.85 -17.13 9.31
C GLU A 230 6.85 -16.00 10.36
N PRO A 231 5.94 -16.00 11.35
CA PRO A 231 5.89 -14.96 12.40
C PRO A 231 7.07 -15.08 13.35
N ARG A 232 8.25 -14.74 12.89
CA ARG A 232 9.54 -14.83 13.58
C ARG A 232 10.39 -13.59 13.29
N LYS A 233 11.65 -13.65 13.71
CA LYS A 233 12.64 -12.60 13.39
C LYS A 233 13.05 -12.66 11.93
N ALA A 234 13.10 -11.50 11.28
CA ALA A 234 13.63 -11.27 9.95
C ALA A 234 14.73 -10.18 10.01
N ARG A 235 15.59 -10.14 9.02
CA ARG A 235 16.59 -9.09 8.83
C ARG A 235 16.11 -8.14 7.73
N LEU A 236 16.10 -6.86 8.02
CA LEU A 236 15.80 -5.78 7.09
C LEU A 236 17.08 -5.07 6.69
N SER A 237 17.19 -4.75 5.41
CA SER A 237 18.09 -3.72 4.88
C SER A 237 17.23 -2.78 4.04
N LEU A 238 17.07 -1.53 4.47
CA LEU A 238 16.25 -0.51 3.81
C LEU A 238 17.10 0.72 3.56
N THR A 239 17.08 1.19 2.32
CA THR A 239 17.68 2.44 1.88
C THR A 239 16.58 3.43 1.55
N ALA A 240 16.71 4.65 2.07
CA ALA A 240 15.91 5.79 1.63
C ALA A 240 16.84 6.86 1.08
N CYS A 241 16.49 7.42 -0.06
CA CYS A 241 17.24 8.49 -0.71
C CYS A 241 16.32 9.68 -0.97
N ALA A 242 16.76 10.88 -0.60
CA ALA A 242 16.05 12.13 -0.84
C ALA A 242 17.02 13.19 -1.37
N GLY A 243 16.54 14.07 -2.23
CA GLY A 243 17.34 15.16 -2.77
C GLY A 243 16.95 15.53 -4.20
N PRO A 244 17.55 16.59 -4.74
CA PRO A 244 17.39 16.95 -6.15
C PRO A 244 18.06 15.91 -7.04
N ALA A 245 17.49 15.64 -8.21
CA ALA A 245 18.00 14.64 -9.14
C ALA A 245 19.54 14.79 -9.38
N GLY A 246 20.29 13.74 -9.07
CA GLY A 246 21.74 13.68 -9.21
C GLY A 246 22.55 14.15 -7.98
N ALA A 247 21.87 14.50 -6.89
CA ALA A 247 22.48 14.84 -5.60
C ALA A 247 21.72 14.19 -4.43
N ASP A 248 21.23 12.96 -4.64
CA ASP A 248 20.44 12.23 -3.64
C ASP A 248 21.31 11.91 -2.42
N GLU A 249 20.82 12.28 -1.25
CA GLU A 249 21.35 11.87 0.03
C GLU A 249 20.62 10.60 0.47
N CYS A 250 21.38 9.57 0.81
CA CYS A 250 20.83 8.27 1.16
C CYS A 250 21.21 7.88 2.58
N ALA A 251 20.25 7.30 3.30
CA ALA A 251 20.49 6.61 4.55
C ALA A 251 20.09 5.13 4.42
N VAL A 252 20.81 4.28 5.16
CA VAL A 252 20.57 2.85 5.22
C VAL A 252 20.26 2.46 6.65
N VAL A 253 19.13 1.78 6.86
CA VAL A 253 18.81 1.14 8.13
C VAL A 253 18.93 -0.37 7.99
N GLU A 254 19.76 -0.97 8.85
CA GLU A 254 19.77 -2.43 9.04
C GLU A 254 19.16 -2.78 10.37
N ALA A 255 18.10 -3.57 10.36
CA ALA A 255 17.34 -3.91 11.56
C ALA A 255 17.00 -5.41 11.63
N ARG A 256 16.73 -5.88 12.83
CA ARG A 256 16.06 -7.17 13.07
C ARG A 256 14.63 -6.91 13.48
N LEU A 257 13.72 -7.26 12.62
CA LEU A 257 12.29 -7.11 12.84
C LEU A 257 11.70 -8.38 13.45
N LYS A 258 10.64 -8.23 14.21
CA LYS A 258 9.75 -9.32 14.62
C LYS A 258 8.52 -9.29 13.70
N LEU A 259 8.36 -10.29 12.86
CA LEU A 259 7.13 -10.49 12.09
C LEU A 259 6.04 -11.01 13.04
N ILE A 260 4.85 -10.45 12.94
CA ILE A 260 3.64 -10.88 13.65
C ILE A 260 2.55 -11.14 12.63
N ASP A 261 1.72 -12.16 12.87
CA ASP A 261 0.59 -12.45 11.98
C ASP A 261 -0.43 -11.32 12.01
N ALA A 262 -1.10 -11.15 10.86
CA ALA A 262 -2.22 -10.22 10.70
C ALA A 262 -3.48 -10.65 11.48
N ASP A 263 -3.55 -11.88 12.01
CA ASP A 263 -4.69 -12.47 12.73
C ASP A 263 -4.94 -11.85 14.12
#